data_181476e7951652cd8e08bb35faa38fe9
#
_entry.id   181476e7951652cd8e08bb35faa38fe9
#
_cell.length_a   1.000
_cell.length_b   1.000
_cell.length_c   1.000
_cell.angle_alpha   90.00
_cell.angle_beta   90.00
_cell.angle_gamma   90.00
#
_symmetry.space_group_name_H-M   'P 1'
#
loop_
_entity.id
_entity.type
_entity.pdbx_description
1 polymer ?
#
loop_
_entity_poly.entity_id
_entity_poly.type
_entity_poly.pdbx_seq_one_letter_code
_entity_poly.pdbx_strand_id
1 'polypeptide(L)' 'MNDDLKKQLIEGYEREIEKAEAYISELTEPCVKSLAHSRAEERGYWKKRVKEYEGKIKELKNE' A
#
# COMPACT_ATOMS: atom_id res chain seq x y z
N MET A 1 10.48 17.16 14.31
CA MET A 1 9.04 17.05 14.00
C MET A 1 8.25 16.79 15.28
N ASN A 2 7.07 17.39 15.40
CA ASN A 2 6.17 17.21 16.53
C ASN A 2 5.67 15.75 16.56
N ASP A 3 5.64 15.12 17.74
CA ASP A 3 5.22 13.71 17.86
C ASP A 3 3.79 13.48 17.41
N ASP A 4 2.88 14.43 17.67
CA ASP A 4 1.49 14.31 17.24
C ASP A 4 1.38 14.35 15.72
N LEU A 5 2.14 15.21 15.06
CA LEU A 5 2.16 15.30 13.60
C LEU A 5 2.74 14.03 13.00
N LYS A 6 3.83 13.54 13.57
CA LYS A 6 4.47 12.28 13.14
C LYS A 6 3.47 11.12 13.24
N LYS A 7 2.75 11.03 14.36
CA LYS A 7 1.74 9.99 14.57
C LYS A 7 0.63 10.08 13.52
N GLN A 8 0.16 11.27 13.20
CA GLN A 8 -0.87 11.49 12.18
C GLN A 8 -0.39 11.04 10.80
N LEU A 9 0.86 11.32 10.47
CA LEU A 9 1.44 10.91 9.19
C LEU A 9 1.53 9.38 9.11
N ILE A 10 1.98 8.74 10.18
CA ILE A 10 2.06 7.27 10.24
C ILE A 10 0.67 6.65 10.08
N GLU A 11 -0.32 7.15 10.78
CA GLU A 11 -1.69 6.66 10.68
C GLU A 11 -2.25 6.83 9.26
N GLY A 12 -1.93 7.95 8.61
CA GLY A 12 -2.32 8.20 7.22
C GLY A 12 -1.72 7.17 6.27
N TYR A 13 -0.42 6.88 6.41
CA TYR A 13 0.25 5.87 5.59
C TYR A 13 -0.31 4.47 5.86
N GLU A 14 -0.59 4.15 7.13
CA GLU A 14 -1.17 2.85 7.48
C GLU A 14 -2.54 2.65 6.82
N ARG A 15 -3.36 3.70 6.77
CA ARG A 15 -4.66 3.64 6.07
C ARG A 15 -4.49 3.44 4.58
N GLU A 16 -3.50 4.09 3.97
CA GLU A 16 -3.21 3.89 2.55
C GLU A 16 -2.74 2.46 2.27
N ILE A 17 -1.94 1.89 3.18
CA ILE A 17 -1.51 0.50 3.08
C ILE A 17 -2.71 -0.44 3.14
N GLU A 18 -3.63 -0.21 4.06
CA GLU A 18 -4.86 -1.03 4.17
C GLU A 18 -5.67 -1.00 2.89
N LYS A 19 -5.85 0.19 2.30
CA LYS A 19 -6.57 0.34 1.03
C LYS A 19 -5.86 -0.40 -0.09
N ALA A 20 -4.53 -0.26 -0.18
CA ALA A 20 -3.74 -0.94 -1.21
C ALA A 20 -3.83 -2.45 -1.06
N GLU A 21 -3.75 -2.96 0.16
CA GLU A 21 -3.87 -4.40 0.43
C GLU A 21 -5.24 -4.94 0.07
N ALA A 22 -6.30 -4.14 0.30
CA ALA A 22 -7.65 -4.51 -0.10
C ALA A 22 -7.76 -4.63 -1.63
N TYR A 23 -7.17 -3.69 -2.38
CA TYR A 23 -7.13 -3.76 -3.84
C TYR A 23 -6.34 -4.97 -4.31
N ILE A 24 -5.20 -5.26 -3.70
CA ILE A 24 -4.40 -6.44 -4.03
C ILE A 24 -5.21 -7.71 -3.83
N SER A 25 -5.96 -7.80 -2.74
CA SER A 25 -6.82 -8.94 -2.44
C SER A 25 -7.89 -9.12 -3.53
N GLU A 26 -8.56 -8.04 -3.93
CA GLU A 26 -9.55 -8.07 -5.01
C GLU A 26 -8.93 -8.53 -6.34
N LEU A 27 -7.74 -8.01 -6.65
CA LEU A 27 -7.03 -8.34 -7.89
C LEU A 27 -6.47 -9.77 -7.90
N THR A 28 -6.45 -10.42 -6.74
CA THR A 28 -5.98 -11.80 -6.60
C THR A 28 -7.12 -12.81 -6.84
N GLU A 29 -8.37 -12.35 -6.83
CA GLU A 29 -9.52 -13.21 -7.06
C GLU A 29 -9.52 -13.76 -8.49
N PRO A 30 -10.13 -14.97 -8.72
CA PRO A 30 -10.21 -15.55 -10.05
C PRO A 30 -10.85 -14.61 -11.05
N CYS A 31 -10.30 -14.55 -12.25
CA CYS A 31 -10.81 -13.69 -13.31
C CYS A 31 -10.65 -14.40 -14.66
N VAL A 32 -11.31 -13.85 -15.70
CA VAL A 32 -11.14 -14.37 -17.07
C VAL A 32 -9.73 -14.09 -17.57
N LYS A 33 -9.22 -14.93 -18.46
CA LYS A 33 -7.85 -14.83 -18.98
C LYS A 33 -7.53 -13.46 -19.57
N SER A 34 -8.49 -12.83 -20.22
CA SER A 34 -8.30 -11.52 -20.85
C SER A 34 -7.95 -10.42 -19.84
N LEU A 35 -8.32 -10.58 -18.57
CA LEU A 35 -8.04 -9.62 -17.50
C LEU A 35 -6.82 -10.01 -16.66
N ALA A 36 -6.34 -11.24 -16.77
CA ALA A 36 -5.28 -11.76 -15.91
C ALA A 36 -4.01 -10.92 -15.97
N HIS A 37 -3.60 -10.52 -17.18
CA HIS A 37 -2.38 -9.72 -17.36
C HIS A 37 -2.51 -8.33 -16.74
N SER A 38 -3.62 -7.64 -17.02
CA SER A 38 -3.89 -6.32 -16.45
C SER A 38 -3.92 -6.34 -14.92
N ARG A 39 -4.58 -7.36 -14.36
CA ARG A 39 -4.66 -7.52 -12.91
C ARG A 39 -3.32 -7.81 -12.29
N ALA A 40 -2.46 -8.59 -12.96
CA ALA A 40 -1.11 -8.86 -12.49
C ALA A 40 -0.28 -7.57 -12.44
N GLU A 41 -0.38 -6.72 -13.45
CA GLU A 41 0.29 -5.42 -13.48
C GLU A 41 -0.20 -4.51 -12.37
N GLU A 42 -1.50 -4.43 -12.15
CA GLU A 42 -2.09 -3.63 -11.08
C GLU A 42 -1.65 -4.12 -9.70
N ARG A 43 -1.60 -5.45 -9.49
CA ARG A 43 -1.09 -6.00 -8.22
C ARG A 43 0.35 -5.57 -7.99
N GLY A 44 1.19 -5.62 -9.02
CA GLY A 44 2.57 -5.18 -8.94
C GLY A 44 2.68 -3.71 -8.54
N TYR A 45 1.87 -2.86 -9.14
CA TYR A 45 1.80 -1.44 -8.83
C TYR A 45 1.46 -1.21 -7.34
N TRP A 46 0.40 -1.85 -6.85
CA TRP A 46 -0.05 -1.67 -5.47
C TRP A 46 0.93 -2.25 -4.46
N LYS A 47 1.57 -3.37 -4.77
CA LYS A 47 2.62 -3.94 -3.90
C LYS A 47 3.80 -2.98 -3.77
N LYS A 48 4.17 -2.32 -4.85
CA LYS A 48 5.23 -1.31 -4.84
C LYS A 48 4.85 -0.12 -3.97
N ARG A 49 3.60 0.34 -4.07
CA ARG A 49 3.10 1.45 -3.25
C ARG A 49 3.13 1.09 -1.77
N VAL A 50 2.73 -0.12 -1.42
CA VAL A 50 2.78 -0.58 -0.02
C VAL A 50 4.21 -0.51 0.51
N LYS A 51 5.19 -0.97 -0.26
CA LYS A 51 6.60 -0.91 0.14
C LYS A 51 7.06 0.53 0.35
N GLU A 52 6.65 1.45 -0.51
CA GLU A 52 6.97 2.87 -0.38
C GLU A 52 6.41 3.46 0.91
N TYR A 53 5.15 3.16 1.23
CA TYR A 53 4.51 3.63 2.45
C TYR A 53 5.18 3.03 3.69
N GLU A 54 5.52 1.75 3.66
CA GLU A 54 6.24 1.09 4.76
C GLU A 54 7.59 1.74 5.00
N GLY A 55 8.30 2.10 3.93
CA GLY A 55 9.57 2.82 4.01
C GLY A 55 9.40 4.19 4.66
N LYS A 56 8.34 4.91 4.30
CA LYS A 56 8.04 6.22 4.89
C LYS A 56 7.75 6.10 6.39
N ILE A 57 6.97 5.11 6.77
CA ILE A 57 6.67 4.85 8.18
C ILE A 57 7.94 4.54 8.96
N LYS A 58 8.80 3.71 8.40
CA LYS A 58 10.08 3.35 9.02
C LYS A 58 10.97 4.57 9.22
N GLU A 59 11.06 5.44 8.22
CA GLU A 59 11.83 6.68 8.32
C GLU A 59 11.29 7.55 9.46
N LEU A 60 9.98 7.71 9.55
CA LEU A 60 9.35 8.51 10.60
C LEU A 60 9.59 7.94 11.99
N LYS A 61 9.57 6.62 12.13
CA LYS A 61 9.81 5.96 13.42
C LYS A 61 11.27 6.04 13.86
N ASN A 62 12.19 6.19 12.93
CA ASN A 62 13.63 6.26 13.22
C ASN A 62 14.15 7.68 13.45
N GLU A 63 13.33 8.69 13.32
CA GLU A 63 13.72 10.09 13.59
C GLU A 63 13.81 10.42 15.07
#